data_db9be98facb6e6fba93aa8e0c88fd081
#
_entry.id   db9be98facb6e6fba93aa8e0c88fd081
#
_cell.length_a   1.000
_cell.length_b   1.000
_cell.length_c   1.000
_cell.angle_alpha   90.00
_cell.angle_beta   90.00
_cell.angle_gamma   90.00
#
_symmetry.space_group_name_H-M   'P 1'
#
loop_
_entity.id
_entity.type
_entity.pdbx_description
1 polymer ?
#
loop_
_entity_poly.entity_id
_entity_poly.type
_entity_poly.pdbx_seq_one_letter_code
_entity_poly.pdbx_strand_id
1 'polypeptide(L)'
;MPKITMLADKGFLWILCGIILLFIKKYRKYGICMLVCLAIGATVTSAVIKPIVARPRPFIQTDNIKLLIDAPKDMSFPSGHTMASVISAIIITAVSKKAGIFAWITAVLIIFSRLYLYVHFPSDIAASAVIAAAISVSALKILKKGGKPFVRP
;
A
#
# COMPACT_ATOMS: atom_id res chain seq x y z
N MET A 1 -13.98 11.27 -4.09
CA MET A 1 -13.26 10.46 -3.09
C MET A 1 -13.73 8.99 -3.04
N PRO A 2 -15.04 8.62 -2.95
CA PRO A 2 -15.44 7.20 -2.94
C PRO A 2 -14.89 6.38 -4.12
N LYS A 3 -14.98 6.88 -5.35
CA LYS A 3 -14.48 6.21 -6.55
C LYS A 3 -12.95 5.97 -6.54
N ILE A 4 -12.18 6.88 -5.95
CA ILE A 4 -10.71 6.75 -5.85
C ILE A 4 -10.35 5.64 -4.87
N THR A 5 -11.04 5.55 -3.74
CA THR A 5 -10.77 4.50 -2.75
C THR A 5 -11.19 3.11 -3.27
N MET A 6 -12.27 3.01 -4.07
CA MET A 6 -12.70 1.76 -4.69
C MET A 6 -11.65 1.15 -5.63
N LEU A 7 -10.88 1.99 -6.36
CA LEU A 7 -9.78 1.50 -7.21
C LEU A 7 -8.68 0.78 -6.41
N ALA A 8 -8.53 1.13 -5.15
CA ALA A 8 -7.53 0.54 -4.26
C ALA A 8 -8.13 -0.48 -3.28
N ASP A 9 -9.43 -0.80 -3.41
CA ASP A 9 -10.09 -1.77 -2.53
C ASP A 9 -9.39 -3.12 -2.63
N LYS A 10 -9.12 -3.71 -1.46
CA LYS A 10 -8.34 -4.97 -1.34
C LYS A 10 -6.99 -4.95 -2.06
N GLY A 11 -6.46 -3.76 -2.40
CA GLY A 11 -5.20 -3.61 -3.13
C GLY A 11 -5.28 -3.96 -4.62
N PHE A 12 -6.47 -4.07 -5.20
CA PHE A 12 -6.70 -4.55 -6.57
C PHE A 12 -5.83 -3.83 -7.61
N LEU A 13 -5.81 -2.50 -7.61
CA LEU A 13 -4.98 -1.70 -8.52
C LEU A 13 -3.51 -2.12 -8.45
N TRP A 14 -2.99 -2.27 -7.24
CA TRP A 14 -1.57 -2.55 -7.03
C TRP A 14 -1.22 -4.00 -7.35
N ILE A 15 -2.13 -4.95 -7.07
CA ILE A 15 -1.98 -6.35 -7.48
C ILE A 15 -1.93 -6.43 -9.01
N LEU A 16 -2.83 -5.72 -9.70
CA LEU A 16 -2.84 -5.66 -11.16
C LEU A 16 -1.52 -5.10 -11.72
N CYS A 17 -1.00 -4.01 -11.13
CA CYS A 17 0.33 -3.48 -11.50
C CYS A 17 1.43 -4.52 -11.30
N GLY A 18 1.44 -5.25 -10.19
CA GLY A 18 2.37 -6.33 -9.92
C GLY A 18 2.29 -7.44 -10.97
N ILE A 19 1.07 -7.86 -11.33
CA ILE A 19 0.82 -8.85 -12.37
C ILE A 19 1.32 -8.37 -13.74
N ILE A 20 1.05 -7.14 -14.13
CA ILE A 20 1.55 -6.56 -15.39
C ILE A 20 3.08 -6.63 -15.44
N LEU A 21 3.77 -6.29 -14.34
CA LEU A 21 5.22 -6.37 -14.27
C LEU A 21 5.74 -7.81 -14.41
N LEU A 22 4.96 -8.86 -14.04
CA LEU A 22 5.35 -10.26 -14.24
C LEU A 22 5.46 -10.64 -15.71
N PHE A 23 4.59 -10.09 -16.56
CA PHE A 23 4.59 -10.40 -18.00
C PHE A 23 5.71 -9.70 -18.76
N ILE A 24 6.30 -8.64 -18.20
CA ILE A 24 7.43 -7.93 -18.81
C ILE A 24 8.74 -8.60 -18.34
N LYS A 25 9.40 -9.37 -19.22
CA LYS A 25 10.63 -10.14 -18.89
C LYS A 25 11.66 -9.32 -18.11
N LYS A 26 11.90 -8.07 -18.51
CA LYS A 26 12.84 -7.14 -17.89
C LYS A 26 12.47 -6.80 -16.44
N TYR A 27 11.18 -6.76 -16.11
CA TYR A 27 10.67 -6.28 -14.81
C TYR A 27 10.06 -7.38 -13.95
N ARG A 28 10.04 -8.63 -14.43
CA ARG A 28 9.42 -9.79 -13.74
C ARG A 28 9.84 -9.92 -12.28
N LYS A 29 11.13 -9.75 -11.97
CA LYS A 29 11.63 -9.83 -10.60
C LYS A 29 11.04 -8.75 -9.67
N TYR A 30 10.77 -7.56 -10.21
CA TYR A 30 10.09 -6.49 -9.44
C TYR A 30 8.60 -6.79 -9.25
N GLY A 31 7.95 -7.40 -10.24
CA GLY A 31 6.56 -7.87 -10.13
C GLY A 31 6.42 -8.92 -9.03
N ILE A 32 7.30 -9.92 -8.99
CA ILE A 32 7.34 -10.93 -7.91
C ILE A 32 7.57 -10.24 -6.57
N CYS A 33 8.59 -9.37 -6.48
CA CYS A 33 8.91 -8.63 -5.27
C CYS A 33 7.70 -7.83 -4.77
N MET A 34 6.99 -7.14 -5.66
CA MET A 34 5.81 -6.34 -5.33
C MET A 34 4.68 -7.20 -4.77
N LEU A 35 4.34 -8.31 -5.43
CA LEU A 35 3.27 -9.20 -4.97
C LEU A 35 3.61 -9.84 -3.62
N VAL A 36 4.85 -10.26 -3.41
CA VAL A 36 5.32 -10.79 -2.13
C VAL A 36 5.25 -9.74 -1.03
N CYS A 37 5.72 -8.50 -1.30
CA CYS A 37 5.64 -7.41 -0.33
C CYS A 37 4.18 -7.03 0.00
N LEU A 38 3.28 -7.04 -0.99
CA LEU A 38 1.85 -6.80 -0.78
C LEU A 38 1.24 -7.89 0.11
N ALA A 39 1.57 -9.16 -0.13
CA ALA A 39 1.10 -10.27 0.69
C ALA A 39 1.63 -10.15 2.14
N ILE A 40 2.92 -9.88 2.32
CA ILE A 40 3.52 -9.65 3.64
C ILE A 40 2.84 -8.47 4.33
N GLY A 41 2.69 -7.33 3.64
CA GLY A 41 2.04 -6.13 4.18
C GLY A 41 0.58 -6.38 4.60
N ALA A 42 -0.18 -7.13 3.79
CA ALA A 42 -1.54 -7.51 4.10
C ALA A 42 -1.61 -8.41 5.34
N THR A 43 -0.73 -9.41 5.44
CA THR A 43 -0.66 -10.33 6.59
C THR A 43 -0.27 -9.57 7.86
N VAL A 44 0.79 -8.75 7.81
CA VAL A 44 1.23 -7.93 8.95
C VAL A 44 0.13 -7.00 9.41
N THR A 45 -0.56 -6.34 8.48
CA THR A 45 -1.65 -5.43 8.79
C THR A 45 -2.85 -6.17 9.39
N SER A 46 -3.38 -7.17 8.68
CA SER A 46 -4.70 -7.72 8.99
C SER A 46 -4.67 -8.87 10.00
N ALA A 47 -3.62 -9.71 9.95
CA ALA A 47 -3.54 -10.89 10.81
C ALA A 47 -2.72 -10.65 12.08
N VAL A 48 -1.82 -9.64 12.09
CA VAL A 48 -0.94 -9.40 13.24
C VAL A 48 -1.32 -8.11 13.97
N ILE A 49 -1.17 -6.95 13.33
CA ILE A 49 -1.25 -5.67 14.05
C ILE A 49 -2.69 -5.29 14.40
N LYS A 50 -3.64 -5.45 13.47
CA LYS A 50 -5.06 -5.09 13.72
C LYS A 50 -5.66 -5.80 14.93
N PRO A 51 -5.52 -7.13 15.08
CA PRO A 51 -6.04 -7.83 16.27
C PRO A 51 -5.38 -7.40 17.58
N ILE A 52 -4.06 -7.10 17.54
CA ILE A 52 -3.30 -6.72 18.74
C ILE A 52 -3.66 -5.30 19.20
N VAL A 53 -3.69 -4.33 18.27
CA VAL A 53 -3.94 -2.92 18.63
C VAL A 53 -5.42 -2.64 18.82
N ALA A 54 -6.29 -3.34 18.09
CA ALA A 54 -7.75 -3.28 18.17
C ALA A 54 -8.33 -1.84 18.22
N ARG A 55 -7.71 -0.89 17.49
CA ARG A 55 -8.10 0.52 17.52
C ARG A 55 -9.43 0.75 16.81
N PRO A 56 -10.44 1.35 17.48
CA PRO A 56 -11.69 1.73 16.85
C PRO A 56 -11.43 2.81 15.78
N ARG A 57 -12.32 2.88 14.78
CA ARG A 57 -12.19 3.86 13.70
C ARG A 57 -12.71 5.23 14.12
N PRO A 58 -12.23 6.35 13.49
CA PRO A 58 -12.64 7.70 13.85
C PRO A 58 -14.16 7.89 13.83
N PHE A 59 -14.85 7.35 12.81
CA PHE A 59 -16.29 7.51 12.68
C PHE A 59 -17.11 6.85 13.80
N ILE A 60 -16.56 5.89 14.54
CA ILE A 60 -17.22 5.24 15.69
C ILE A 60 -17.16 6.14 16.93
N GLN A 61 -16.16 7.03 16.98
CA GLN A 61 -15.91 7.93 18.11
C GLN A 61 -16.59 9.29 17.98
N THR A 62 -17.33 9.52 16.92
CA THR A 62 -17.95 10.82 16.63
C THR A 62 -19.40 10.60 16.21
N ASP A 63 -20.31 11.21 16.98
CA ASP A 63 -21.74 11.13 16.73
C ASP A 63 -22.13 11.84 15.40
N ASN A 64 -23.16 11.32 14.74
CA ASN A 64 -23.79 11.92 13.56
C ASN A 64 -22.95 12.05 12.29
N ILE A 65 -21.87 11.28 12.13
CA ILE A 65 -21.13 11.25 10.87
C ILE A 65 -21.79 10.29 9.88
N LYS A 66 -22.30 10.83 8.78
CA LYS A 66 -22.76 10.03 7.63
C LYS A 66 -21.56 9.69 6.75
N LEU A 67 -21.17 8.42 6.76
CA LEU A 67 -20.11 7.95 5.86
C LEU A 67 -20.55 8.01 4.40
N LEU A 68 -19.62 8.35 3.51
CA LEU A 68 -19.81 8.36 2.05
C LEU A 68 -19.52 7.01 1.40
N ILE A 69 -19.14 6.00 2.20
CA ILE A 69 -18.85 4.62 1.78
C ILE A 69 -19.42 3.66 2.83
N ASP A 70 -19.53 2.38 2.49
CA ASP A 70 -19.88 1.35 3.47
C ASP A 70 -18.87 1.35 4.62
N ALA A 71 -19.40 1.28 5.84
CA ALA A 71 -18.58 1.29 7.05
C ALA A 71 -17.64 0.06 7.06
N PRO A 72 -16.31 0.26 7.06
CA PRO A 72 -15.39 -0.86 7.19
C PRO A 72 -15.61 -1.58 8.53
N LYS A 73 -15.67 -2.91 8.49
CA LYS A 73 -15.96 -3.75 9.67
C LYS A 73 -14.72 -4.10 10.49
N ASP A 74 -13.53 -3.83 9.96
CA ASP A 74 -12.24 -4.13 10.59
C ASP A 74 -11.67 -2.93 11.36
N MET A 75 -10.62 -3.18 12.16
CA MET A 75 -9.97 -2.18 13.00
C MET A 75 -9.25 -1.09 12.19
N SER A 76 -9.05 0.09 12.81
CA SER A 76 -8.46 1.26 12.17
C SER A 76 -6.96 1.12 11.92
N PHE A 77 -6.21 0.67 12.93
CA PHE A 77 -4.74 0.68 12.91
C PHE A 77 -4.17 -0.69 12.52
N PRO A 78 -3.21 -0.75 11.59
CA PRO A 78 -2.76 0.30 10.68
C PRO A 78 -3.60 0.32 9.38
N SER A 79 -3.36 1.33 8.51
CA SER A 79 -4.12 1.48 7.26
C SER A 79 -3.62 0.53 6.16
N GLY A 80 -4.44 -0.45 5.76
CA GLY A 80 -4.12 -1.38 4.68
C GLY A 80 -3.98 -0.71 3.31
N HIS A 81 -4.80 0.31 3.02
CA HIS A 81 -4.69 1.08 1.78
C HIS A 81 -3.36 1.84 1.70
N THR A 82 -2.93 2.45 2.79
CA THR A 82 -1.62 3.11 2.86
C THR A 82 -0.49 2.11 2.70
N MET A 83 -0.57 0.97 3.39
CA MET A 83 0.40 -0.12 3.28
C MET A 83 0.61 -0.54 1.83
N ALA A 84 -0.47 -0.92 1.14
CA ALA A 84 -0.40 -1.36 -0.26
C ALA A 84 0.10 -0.25 -1.20
N SER A 85 -0.36 0.99 -1.01
CA SER A 85 0.00 2.11 -1.87
C SER A 85 1.48 2.48 -1.76
N VAL A 86 2.03 2.55 -0.55
CA VAL A 86 3.43 2.89 -0.33
C VAL A 86 4.36 1.78 -0.80
N ILE A 87 4.05 0.50 -0.51
CA ILE A 87 4.80 -0.65 -1.04
C ILE A 87 4.92 -0.54 -2.57
N SER A 88 3.80 -0.35 -3.23
CA SER A 88 3.73 -0.33 -4.69
C SER A 88 4.46 0.86 -5.29
N ALA A 89 4.27 2.05 -4.73
CA ALA A 89 4.94 3.26 -5.20
C ALA A 89 6.46 3.14 -5.09
N ILE A 90 7.00 2.60 -4.00
CA ILE A 90 8.44 2.38 -3.81
C ILE A 90 8.98 1.40 -4.87
N ILE A 91 8.30 0.26 -5.09
CA ILE A 91 8.79 -0.76 -6.01
C ILE A 91 8.66 -0.29 -7.46
N ILE A 92 7.56 0.39 -7.84
CA ILE A 92 7.40 0.96 -9.19
C ILE A 92 8.46 2.04 -9.44
N THR A 93 8.82 2.84 -8.44
CA THR A 93 9.92 3.82 -8.55
C THR A 93 11.26 3.13 -8.83
N ALA A 94 11.51 1.95 -8.27
CA ALA A 94 12.72 1.18 -8.55
C ALA A 94 12.74 0.60 -9.98
N VAL A 95 11.59 0.42 -10.60
CA VAL A 95 11.45 0.00 -12.01
C VAL A 95 11.67 1.18 -12.95
N SER A 96 11.00 2.31 -12.70
CA SER A 96 11.05 3.51 -13.52
C SER A 96 10.71 4.74 -12.68
N LYS A 97 11.58 5.75 -12.70
CA LYS A 97 11.33 7.02 -12.00
C LYS A 97 10.07 7.73 -12.50
N LYS A 98 9.83 7.72 -13.83
CA LYS A 98 8.62 8.33 -14.41
C LYS A 98 7.36 7.62 -13.94
N ALA A 99 7.29 6.29 -14.03
CA ALA A 99 6.16 5.52 -13.52
C ALA A 99 6.00 5.68 -11.99
N GLY A 100 7.10 5.81 -11.25
CA GLY A 100 7.12 6.07 -9.83
C GLY A 100 6.41 7.36 -9.45
N ILE A 101 6.60 8.45 -10.22
CA ILE A 101 5.91 9.72 -9.97
C ILE A 101 4.39 9.52 -10.02
N PHE A 102 3.87 8.85 -11.06
CA PHE A 102 2.44 8.56 -11.18
C PHE A 102 1.94 7.64 -10.05
N ALA A 103 2.75 6.64 -9.68
CA ALA A 103 2.41 5.75 -8.56
C ALA A 103 2.33 6.52 -7.23
N TRP A 104 3.25 7.46 -6.97
CA TRP A 104 3.20 8.30 -5.78
C TRP A 104 2.02 9.26 -5.76
N ILE A 105 1.69 9.91 -6.89
CA ILE A 105 0.50 10.76 -7.00
C ILE A 105 -0.75 9.93 -6.66
N THR A 106 -0.89 8.75 -7.27
CA THR A 106 -2.01 7.84 -7.00
C THR A 106 -2.03 7.40 -5.53
N ALA A 107 -0.88 7.03 -4.96
CA ALA A 107 -0.77 6.64 -3.56
C ALA A 107 -1.23 7.78 -2.62
N VAL A 108 -0.77 9.01 -2.85
CA VAL A 108 -1.17 10.18 -2.05
C VAL A 108 -2.66 10.43 -2.14
N LEU A 109 -3.26 10.34 -3.33
CA LEU A 109 -4.71 10.52 -3.51
C LEU A 109 -5.51 9.44 -2.75
N ILE A 110 -5.07 8.18 -2.82
CA ILE A 110 -5.70 7.08 -2.08
C ILE A 110 -5.57 7.32 -0.57
N ILE A 111 -4.38 7.64 -0.09
CA ILE A 111 -4.10 7.90 1.33
C ILE A 111 -4.94 9.08 1.84
N PHE A 112 -4.96 10.18 1.10
CA PHE A 112 -5.79 11.34 1.44
C PHE A 112 -7.28 11.00 1.48
N SER A 113 -7.75 10.16 0.54
CA SER A 113 -9.14 9.72 0.54
C SER A 113 -9.55 9.01 1.84
N ARG A 114 -8.62 8.29 2.50
CA ARG A 114 -8.91 7.59 3.77
C ARG A 114 -9.11 8.54 4.94
N LEU A 115 -8.38 9.65 4.95
CA LEU A 115 -8.60 10.74 5.91
C LEU A 115 -9.91 11.47 5.63
N TYR A 116 -10.12 11.85 4.36
CA TYR A 116 -11.34 12.56 3.93
C TYR A 116 -12.62 11.76 4.23
N LEU A 117 -12.57 10.44 4.06
CA LEU A 117 -13.70 9.55 4.35
C LEU A 117 -13.86 9.25 5.85
N TYR A 118 -13.00 9.81 6.70
CA TYR A 118 -13.04 9.69 8.16
C TYR A 118 -12.96 8.23 8.66
N VAL A 119 -12.20 7.39 7.95
CA VAL A 119 -12.06 5.96 8.27
C VAL A 119 -10.72 5.59 8.88
N HIS A 120 -9.73 6.49 8.86
CA HIS A 120 -8.41 6.34 9.47
C HIS A 120 -7.93 7.61 10.14
N PHE A 121 -7.16 7.46 11.22
CA PHE A 121 -6.42 8.55 11.84
C PHE A 121 -5.11 8.83 11.08
N PRO A 122 -4.55 10.06 11.15
CA PRO A 122 -3.24 10.37 10.58
C PRO A 122 -2.12 9.43 11.06
N SER A 123 -2.18 9.01 12.33
CA SER A 123 -1.22 8.06 12.91
C SER A 123 -1.30 6.65 12.30
N ASP A 124 -2.49 6.19 11.88
CA ASP A 124 -2.65 4.90 11.19
C ASP A 124 -1.92 4.92 9.86
N ILE A 125 -1.96 6.06 9.18
CA ILE A 125 -1.30 6.30 7.89
C ILE A 125 0.22 6.38 8.08
N ALA A 126 0.68 7.18 9.04
CA ALA A 126 2.11 7.36 9.31
C ALA A 126 2.77 6.01 9.66
N ALA A 127 2.18 5.24 10.56
CA ALA A 127 2.68 3.91 10.94
C ALA A 127 2.72 2.96 9.74
N SER A 128 1.63 2.93 8.94
CA SER A 128 1.59 2.09 7.73
C SER A 128 2.65 2.48 6.71
N ALA A 129 2.91 3.77 6.52
CA ALA A 129 3.93 4.25 5.59
C ALA A 129 5.34 3.82 6.02
N VAL A 130 5.64 3.91 7.31
CA VAL A 130 6.94 3.47 7.86
C VAL A 130 7.12 1.96 7.69
N ILE A 131 6.13 1.15 8.06
CA ILE A 131 6.20 -0.31 7.93
C ILE A 131 6.32 -0.71 6.45
N ALA A 132 5.52 -0.10 5.57
CA ALA A 132 5.57 -0.33 4.13
C ALA A 132 6.94 -0.01 3.54
N ALA A 133 7.54 1.12 3.95
CA ALA A 133 8.88 1.52 3.52
C ALA A 133 9.93 0.50 4.00
N ALA A 134 9.86 0.06 5.25
CA ALA A 134 10.77 -0.95 5.79
C ALA A 134 10.70 -2.27 5.02
N ILE A 135 9.49 -2.79 4.75
CA ILE A 135 9.27 -4.01 3.96
C ILE A 135 9.85 -3.84 2.55
N SER A 136 9.47 -2.77 1.85
CA SER A 136 9.82 -2.58 0.44
C SER A 136 11.32 -2.32 0.24
N VAL A 137 11.93 -1.50 1.08
CA VAL A 137 13.37 -1.19 0.99
C VAL A 137 14.20 -2.43 1.30
N SER A 138 13.82 -3.21 2.32
CA SER A 138 14.50 -4.46 2.65
C SER A 138 14.40 -5.48 1.51
N ALA A 139 13.22 -5.66 0.94
CA ALA A 139 13.01 -6.55 -0.20
C ALA A 139 13.82 -6.12 -1.44
N LEU A 140 13.85 -4.82 -1.74
CA LEU A 140 14.65 -4.29 -2.86
C LEU A 140 16.17 -4.45 -2.62
N LYS A 141 16.66 -4.33 -1.38
CA LYS A 141 18.06 -4.60 -1.03
C LYS A 141 18.41 -6.07 -1.27
N ILE A 142 17.55 -6.99 -0.86
CA ILE A 142 17.72 -8.44 -1.09
C ILE A 142 17.73 -8.72 -2.60
N LEU A 143 16.77 -8.16 -3.33
CA LEU A 143 16.66 -8.33 -4.77
C LEU A 143 17.90 -7.86 -5.53
N LYS A 144 18.55 -6.78 -5.07
CA LYS A 144 19.80 -6.26 -5.66
C LYS A 144 21.01 -7.11 -5.33
N LYS A 145 21.08 -7.70 -4.13
CA LYS A 145 22.18 -8.58 -3.71
C LYS A 145 22.17 -9.92 -4.48
N GLY A 146 20.99 -10.45 -4.79
CA GLY A 146 20.83 -11.73 -5.52
C GLY A 146 20.95 -11.61 -7.06
N GLY A 147 21.08 -10.44 -7.62
CA GLY A 147 21.22 -10.22 -9.07
C GLY A 147 22.63 -9.74 -9.41
N LYS A 148 23.23 -10.28 -10.48
CA LYS A 148 24.44 -9.69 -11.09
C LYS A 148 24.19 -8.20 -11.36
N PRO A 149 25.20 -7.31 -11.19
CA PRO A 149 25.02 -5.89 -11.41
C PRO A 149 24.45 -5.64 -12.82
N PHE A 150 23.28 -5.02 -12.89
CA PHE A 150 22.72 -4.57 -14.16
C PHE A 150 23.55 -3.38 -14.61
N VAL A 151 24.43 -3.63 -15.58
CA VAL A 151 25.16 -2.57 -16.30
C VAL A 151 24.11 -1.67 -16.94
N ARG A 152 24.05 -0.43 -16.51
CA ARG A 152 23.22 0.61 -17.16
C ARG A 152 23.83 0.90 -18.52
N PRO A 153 23.10 0.88 -19.62
CA PRO A 153 23.50 1.63 -20.80
C PRO A 153 23.27 3.11 -20.56
#